data_3daf7ff91fa83b96154d7248471eb3dd
#
_entry.id   3daf7ff91fa83b96154d7248471eb3dd
#
_cell.length_a   1.000
_cell.length_b   1.000
_cell.length_c   1.000
_cell.angle_alpha   90.00
_cell.angle_beta   90.00
_cell.angle_gamma   90.00
#
_symmetry.space_group_name_H-M   'P 1'
#
loop_
_entity.id
_entity.type
_entity.pdbx_description
1 polymer ?
#
loop_
_entity_poly.entity_id
_entity_poly.type
_entity_poly.pdbx_seq_one_letter_code
_entity_poly.pdbx_strand_id
1 'polypeptide(L)'
;MRSSTDWPTALAAHRRSVDQFITAARAIPAAAWGAPIAPGKWSPAQTAEHLRLVYQVLGRELAGGPGLQIRTKWWQRLVLRAKFLPNILVKGKIPAGAPAPREARPGPGPFEREPLLAALLESAAATEQAMTERRSAPRAGVTHHIFGRLSLPQIVRFGTVHNDHHTRQLGRGTGAS
;
A
#
# COMPACT_ATOMS: atom_id res chain seq x y z
N MET A 1 19.18 9.47 18.97
CA MET A 1 19.76 8.92 17.72
C MET A 1 18.63 8.39 16.85
N ARG A 2 18.31 9.04 15.73
CA ARG A 2 17.37 8.50 14.75
C ARG A 2 18.16 7.51 13.90
N SER A 3 17.95 6.21 14.10
CA SER A 3 18.39 5.20 13.14
C SER A 3 17.64 5.47 11.83
N SER A 4 18.24 6.26 10.97
CA SER A 4 17.76 6.38 9.60
C SER A 4 18.09 5.06 8.93
N THR A 5 17.14 4.16 8.85
CA THR A 5 17.25 3.00 7.96
C THR A 5 17.73 3.53 6.61
N ASP A 6 18.85 3.06 6.14
CA ASP A 6 19.41 3.52 4.87
C ASP A 6 18.44 3.16 3.73
N TRP A 7 18.51 3.90 2.63
CA TRP A 7 17.58 3.76 1.53
C TRP A 7 17.57 2.35 0.92
N PRO A 8 18.70 1.68 0.65
CA PRO A 8 18.73 0.30 0.16
C PRO A 8 18.03 -0.68 1.10
N THR A 9 18.26 -0.58 2.40
CA THR A 9 17.63 -1.44 3.41
C THR A 9 16.11 -1.21 3.47
N ALA A 10 15.66 0.05 3.36
CA ALA A 10 14.23 0.37 3.32
C ALA A 10 13.55 -0.22 2.09
N LEU A 11 14.15 -0.11 0.90
CA LEU A 11 13.64 -0.70 -0.33
C LEU A 11 13.65 -2.24 -0.27
N ALA A 12 14.71 -2.85 0.26
CA ALA A 12 14.76 -4.30 0.44
C ALA A 12 13.63 -4.80 1.37
N ALA A 13 13.33 -4.08 2.44
CA ALA A 13 12.19 -4.40 3.30
C ALA A 13 10.85 -4.26 2.57
N HIS A 14 10.70 -3.23 1.75
CA HIS A 14 9.50 -3.01 0.95
C HIS A 14 9.30 -4.14 -0.07
N ARG A 15 10.33 -4.52 -0.83
CA ARG A 15 10.28 -5.64 -1.78
C ARG A 15 9.85 -6.93 -1.10
N ARG A 16 10.50 -7.27 0.03
CA ARG A 16 10.10 -8.46 0.80
C ARG A 16 8.63 -8.42 1.20
N SER A 17 8.07 -7.28 1.56
CA SER A 17 6.66 -7.18 1.91
C SER A 17 5.73 -7.39 0.70
N VAL A 18 6.14 -6.96 -0.50
CA VAL A 18 5.42 -7.25 -1.75
C VAL A 18 5.47 -8.76 -2.03
N ASP A 19 6.65 -9.37 -1.97
CA ASP A 19 6.84 -10.80 -2.23
C ASP A 19 6.04 -11.67 -1.24
N GLN A 20 6.00 -11.28 0.03
CA GLN A 20 5.19 -11.96 1.06
C GLN A 20 3.70 -11.86 0.75
N PHE A 21 3.21 -10.71 0.28
CA PHE A 21 1.83 -10.57 -0.15
C PHE A 21 1.53 -11.46 -1.35
N ILE A 22 2.38 -11.46 -2.38
CA ILE A 22 2.24 -12.31 -3.59
C ILE A 22 2.19 -13.80 -3.19
N THR A 23 3.11 -14.23 -2.33
CA THR A 23 3.16 -15.61 -1.83
C THR A 23 1.87 -15.98 -1.10
N ALA A 24 1.40 -15.12 -0.19
CA ALA A 24 0.15 -15.35 0.54
C ALA A 24 -1.07 -15.37 -0.40
N ALA A 25 -1.10 -14.49 -1.41
CA ALA A 25 -2.18 -14.42 -2.39
C ALA A 25 -2.23 -15.67 -3.28
N ARG A 26 -1.08 -16.23 -3.67
CA ARG A 26 -1.00 -17.49 -4.42
C ARG A 26 -1.46 -18.71 -3.61
N ALA A 27 -1.25 -18.69 -2.29
CA ALA A 27 -1.68 -19.76 -1.39
C ALA A 27 -3.21 -19.79 -1.17
N ILE A 28 -3.95 -18.76 -1.54
CA ILE A 28 -5.42 -18.73 -1.43
C ILE A 28 -6.03 -19.80 -2.36
N PRO A 29 -6.95 -20.66 -1.88
CA PRO A 29 -7.67 -21.59 -2.75
C PRO A 29 -8.37 -20.89 -3.91
N ALA A 30 -8.43 -21.53 -5.07
CA ALA A 30 -9.02 -20.93 -6.27
C ALA A 30 -10.47 -20.47 -6.05
N ALA A 31 -11.28 -21.26 -5.37
CA ALA A 31 -12.66 -20.93 -5.03
C ALA A 31 -12.81 -19.71 -4.10
N ALA A 32 -11.80 -19.43 -3.28
CA ALA A 32 -11.81 -18.30 -2.34
C ALA A 32 -11.22 -17.01 -2.94
N TRP A 33 -10.56 -17.08 -4.09
CA TRP A 33 -9.87 -15.94 -4.68
C TRP A 33 -10.79 -14.74 -4.93
N GLY A 34 -11.96 -14.96 -5.52
CA GLY A 34 -12.96 -13.94 -5.80
C GLY A 34 -14.01 -13.76 -4.71
N ALA A 35 -14.04 -14.61 -3.68
CA ALA A 35 -15.04 -14.57 -2.63
C ALA A 35 -14.65 -13.54 -1.54
N PRO A 36 -15.60 -12.72 -1.04
CA PRO A 36 -15.34 -11.83 0.08
C PRO A 36 -14.84 -12.59 1.31
N ILE A 37 -13.80 -12.07 1.99
CA ILE A 37 -13.22 -12.71 3.19
C ILE A 37 -14.17 -12.68 4.40
N ALA A 38 -15.16 -11.79 4.39
CA ALA A 38 -16.27 -11.69 5.35
C ALA A 38 -17.35 -10.76 4.75
N PRO A 39 -18.57 -10.73 5.28
CA PRO A 39 -19.63 -9.83 4.83
C PRO A 39 -19.18 -8.37 4.77
N GLY A 40 -19.32 -7.72 3.62
CA GLY A 40 -18.94 -6.33 3.39
C GLY A 40 -17.42 -6.08 3.33
N LYS A 41 -16.59 -7.13 3.24
CA LYS A 41 -15.14 -7.04 3.05
C LYS A 41 -14.77 -7.39 1.61
N TRP A 42 -13.60 -6.94 1.21
CA TRP A 42 -13.03 -7.28 -0.09
C TRP A 42 -12.64 -8.75 -0.16
N SER A 43 -12.67 -9.27 -1.37
CA SER A 43 -12.06 -10.55 -1.70
C SER A 43 -10.53 -10.43 -1.72
N PRO A 44 -9.79 -11.56 -1.68
CA PRO A 44 -8.35 -11.56 -1.94
C PRO A 44 -7.99 -10.89 -3.26
N ALA A 45 -8.73 -11.15 -4.32
CA ALA A 45 -8.57 -10.52 -5.63
C ALA A 45 -8.72 -8.99 -5.57
N GLN A 46 -9.75 -8.49 -4.91
CA GLN A 46 -9.97 -7.06 -4.73
C GLN A 46 -8.88 -6.42 -3.86
N THR A 47 -8.36 -7.15 -2.87
CA THR A 47 -7.24 -6.67 -2.05
C THR A 47 -5.95 -6.53 -2.88
N ALA A 48 -5.66 -7.49 -3.76
CA ALA A 48 -4.53 -7.41 -4.69
C ALA A 48 -4.70 -6.24 -5.68
N GLU A 49 -5.90 -6.07 -6.23
CA GLU A 49 -6.21 -4.95 -7.13
C GLU A 49 -6.08 -3.60 -6.42
N HIS A 50 -6.52 -3.50 -5.17
CA HIS A 50 -6.31 -2.30 -4.35
C HIS A 50 -4.82 -1.93 -4.25
N LEU A 51 -3.95 -2.89 -3.92
CA LEU A 51 -2.50 -2.64 -3.82
C LEU A 51 -1.91 -2.21 -5.18
N ARG A 52 -2.30 -2.85 -6.27
CA ARG A 52 -1.88 -2.47 -7.61
C ARG A 52 -2.27 -1.03 -7.95
N LEU A 53 -3.52 -0.65 -7.66
CA LEU A 53 -4.01 0.71 -7.89
C LEU A 53 -3.27 1.75 -7.02
N VAL A 54 -2.93 1.42 -5.77
CA VAL A 54 -2.11 2.28 -4.91
C VAL A 54 -0.76 2.56 -5.58
N TYR A 55 -0.04 1.53 -6.03
CA TYR A 55 1.25 1.72 -6.71
C TYR A 55 1.10 2.52 -8.01
N GLN A 56 0.08 2.25 -8.80
CA GLN A 56 -0.17 3.03 -10.02
C GLN A 56 -0.39 4.52 -9.75
N VAL A 57 -1.17 4.86 -8.72
CA VAL A 57 -1.41 6.27 -8.36
C VAL A 57 -0.12 6.93 -7.87
N LEU A 58 0.67 6.24 -7.03
CA LEU A 58 1.96 6.73 -6.56
C LEU A 58 2.95 6.94 -7.72
N GLY A 59 3.07 5.97 -8.61
CA GLY A 59 3.91 6.07 -9.80
C GLY A 59 3.50 7.22 -10.71
N ARG A 60 2.20 7.42 -10.91
CA ARG A 60 1.65 8.55 -11.69
C ARG A 60 2.02 9.90 -11.07
N GLU A 61 1.86 10.07 -9.75
CA GLU A 61 2.25 11.31 -9.06
C GLU A 61 3.76 11.54 -9.15
N LEU A 62 4.57 10.51 -9.02
CA LEU A 62 6.01 10.59 -9.21
C LEU A 62 6.38 10.98 -10.66
N ALA A 63 5.61 10.61 -11.65
CA ALA A 63 5.78 11.04 -13.04
C ALA A 63 5.26 12.46 -13.32
N GLY A 64 4.74 13.17 -12.31
CA GLY A 64 4.22 14.54 -12.45
C GLY A 64 2.71 14.62 -12.73
N GLY A 65 2.02 13.48 -12.74
CA GLY A 65 0.58 13.41 -12.87
C GLY A 65 -0.17 13.58 -11.54
N PRO A 66 -1.52 13.42 -11.54
CA PRO A 66 -2.32 13.55 -10.34
C PRO A 66 -2.09 12.40 -9.36
N GLY A 67 -1.89 12.75 -8.08
CA GLY A 67 -1.82 11.82 -6.96
C GLY A 67 -3.16 11.59 -6.28
N LEU A 68 -3.13 11.04 -5.06
CA LEU A 68 -4.32 10.85 -4.24
C LEU A 68 -4.92 12.19 -3.80
N GLN A 69 -6.24 12.30 -3.90
CA GLN A 69 -6.95 13.51 -3.44
C GLN A 69 -7.02 13.56 -1.91
N ILE A 70 -6.61 14.69 -1.34
CA ILE A 70 -6.72 14.93 0.11
C ILE A 70 -8.17 15.23 0.44
N ARG A 71 -8.79 14.41 1.30
CA ARG A 71 -10.19 14.56 1.74
C ARG A 71 -10.35 15.10 3.16
N THR A 72 -9.22 15.28 3.87
CA THR A 72 -9.21 15.81 5.23
C THR A 72 -9.04 17.32 5.23
N LYS A 73 -9.77 18.02 6.12
CA LYS A 73 -9.51 19.44 6.38
C LYS A 73 -8.08 19.59 6.91
N TRP A 74 -7.45 20.75 6.70
CA TRP A 74 -6.05 20.96 7.06
C TRP A 74 -5.76 20.67 8.55
N TRP A 75 -6.63 21.08 9.47
CA TRP A 75 -6.48 20.84 10.90
C TRP A 75 -6.69 19.37 11.29
N GLN A 76 -7.67 18.68 10.67
CA GLN A 76 -7.86 17.24 10.85
C GLN A 76 -6.60 16.47 10.42
N ARG A 77 -6.02 16.87 9.29
CA ARG A 77 -4.79 16.28 8.79
C ARG A 77 -3.63 16.42 9.76
N LEU A 78 -3.48 17.60 10.40
CA LEU A 78 -2.43 17.81 11.41
C LEU A 78 -2.62 16.87 12.61
N VAL A 79 -3.83 16.76 13.14
CA VAL A 79 -4.16 15.87 14.26
C VAL A 79 -3.92 14.40 13.88
N LEU A 80 -4.47 13.95 12.74
CA LEU A 80 -4.32 12.58 12.27
C LEU A 80 -2.85 12.24 12.00
N ARG A 81 -2.11 13.17 11.40
CA ARG A 81 -0.68 13.00 11.16
C ARG A 81 0.12 12.87 12.45
N ALA A 82 -0.14 13.72 13.44
CA ALA A 82 0.55 13.67 14.73
C ALA A 82 0.22 12.40 15.53
N LYS A 83 -1.05 11.99 15.52
CA LYS A 83 -1.54 10.86 16.33
C LYS A 83 -1.25 9.49 15.71
N PHE A 84 -1.45 9.33 14.42
CA PHE A 84 -1.44 8.01 13.77
C PHE A 84 -0.18 7.73 12.97
N LEU A 85 0.36 8.71 12.24
CA LEU A 85 1.50 8.45 11.35
C LEU A 85 2.74 7.91 12.08
N PRO A 86 3.16 8.44 13.26
CA PRO A 86 4.29 7.89 13.99
C PRO A 86 4.05 6.44 14.42
N ASN A 87 2.84 6.11 14.87
CA ASN A 87 2.49 4.74 15.25
C ASN A 87 2.55 3.78 14.05
N ILE A 88 2.06 4.19 12.89
CA ILE A 88 2.13 3.38 11.66
C ILE A 88 3.59 3.16 11.27
N LEU A 89 4.39 4.21 11.19
CA LEU A 89 5.77 4.12 10.74
C LEU A 89 6.69 3.38 11.71
N VAL A 90 6.45 3.49 13.03
CA VAL A 90 7.27 2.85 14.06
C VAL A 90 6.74 1.46 14.42
N LYS A 91 5.45 1.36 14.78
CA LYS A 91 4.85 0.11 15.27
C LYS A 91 4.38 -0.84 14.16
N GLY A 92 4.35 -0.39 12.90
CA GLY A 92 3.93 -1.22 11.78
C GLY A 92 2.46 -1.66 11.83
N LYS A 93 1.56 -0.83 12.40
CA LYS A 93 0.14 -1.16 12.53
C LYS A 93 -0.74 -0.07 11.93
N ILE A 94 -1.56 -0.44 10.96
CA ILE A 94 -2.61 0.41 10.40
C ILE A 94 -3.90 0.14 11.18
N PRO A 95 -4.60 1.19 11.69
CA PRO A 95 -5.90 1.03 12.33
C PRO A 95 -6.92 0.38 11.38
N ALA A 96 -7.74 -0.53 11.91
CA ALA A 96 -8.83 -1.11 11.14
C ALA A 96 -9.88 -0.05 10.79
N GLY A 97 -10.54 -0.22 9.63
CA GLY A 97 -11.65 0.63 9.21
C GLY A 97 -11.27 1.94 8.51
N ALA A 98 -10.00 2.20 8.26
CA ALA A 98 -9.61 3.32 7.42
C ALA A 98 -10.14 3.10 5.98
N PRO A 99 -10.97 4.02 5.42
CA PRO A 99 -11.51 3.84 4.09
C PRO A 99 -10.40 3.99 3.04
N ALA A 100 -10.44 3.13 2.01
CA ALA A 100 -9.57 3.28 0.85
C ALA A 100 -9.91 4.56 0.07
N PRO A 101 -8.91 5.27 -0.47
CA PRO A 101 -9.16 6.40 -1.36
C PRO A 101 -9.89 5.93 -2.62
N ARG A 102 -10.68 6.84 -3.21
CA ARG A 102 -11.47 6.50 -4.40
C ARG A 102 -10.60 5.98 -5.55
N GLU A 103 -9.44 6.58 -5.72
CA GLU A 103 -8.47 6.29 -6.78
C GLU A 103 -7.83 4.90 -6.66
N ALA A 104 -7.87 4.31 -5.47
CA ALA A 104 -7.35 2.97 -5.20
C ALA A 104 -8.45 1.98 -4.74
N ARG A 105 -9.73 2.29 -4.99
CA ARG A 105 -10.83 1.38 -4.68
C ARG A 105 -10.98 0.38 -5.81
N PRO A 106 -10.89 -0.94 -5.53
CA PRO A 106 -11.04 -1.96 -6.55
C PRO A 106 -12.47 -2.00 -7.10
N GLY A 107 -12.59 -2.37 -8.35
CA GLY A 107 -13.88 -2.71 -8.97
C GLY A 107 -14.45 -4.06 -8.48
N PRO A 108 -15.59 -4.47 -9.02
CA PRO A 108 -16.24 -5.73 -8.62
C PRO A 108 -15.46 -6.98 -9.08
N GLY A 109 -14.60 -6.89 -10.09
CA GLY A 109 -13.99 -8.04 -10.74
C GLY A 109 -14.85 -8.60 -11.88
N PRO A 110 -14.62 -9.82 -12.36
CA PRO A 110 -13.61 -10.77 -11.87
C PRO A 110 -12.17 -10.34 -12.17
N PHE A 111 -11.22 -10.86 -11.38
CA PHE A 111 -9.78 -10.65 -11.58
C PHE A 111 -9.07 -12.00 -11.66
N GLU A 112 -8.37 -12.25 -12.75
CA GLU A 112 -7.51 -13.41 -12.89
C GLU A 112 -6.27 -13.27 -12.01
N ARG A 113 -5.93 -14.33 -11.27
CA ARG A 113 -4.90 -14.28 -10.22
C ARG A 113 -3.53 -13.90 -10.78
N GLU A 114 -2.96 -14.74 -11.63
CA GLU A 114 -1.56 -14.54 -12.04
C GLU A 114 -1.34 -13.26 -12.85
N PRO A 115 -2.19 -12.88 -13.81
CA PRO A 115 -2.09 -11.59 -14.47
C PRO A 115 -2.17 -10.41 -13.50
N LEU A 116 -3.07 -10.45 -12.51
CA LEU A 116 -3.20 -9.38 -11.53
C LEU A 116 -1.97 -9.29 -10.62
N LEU A 117 -1.45 -10.43 -10.13
CA LEU A 117 -0.27 -10.45 -9.27
C LEU A 117 0.99 -10.02 -10.02
N ALA A 118 1.12 -10.39 -11.29
CA ALA A 118 2.20 -9.90 -12.17
C ALA A 118 2.13 -8.37 -12.35
N ALA A 119 0.95 -7.83 -12.64
CA ALA A 119 0.74 -6.39 -12.78
C ALA A 119 0.96 -5.61 -11.47
N LEU A 120 0.64 -6.21 -10.32
CA LEU A 120 0.97 -5.65 -9.00
C LEU A 120 2.49 -5.57 -8.80
N LEU A 121 3.20 -6.65 -9.07
CA LEU A 121 4.66 -6.70 -8.92
C LEU A 121 5.35 -5.67 -9.83
N GLU A 122 4.94 -5.59 -11.09
CA GLU A 122 5.42 -4.60 -12.05
C GLU A 122 5.16 -3.16 -11.57
N SER A 123 3.93 -2.87 -11.12
CA SER A 123 3.56 -1.54 -10.62
C SER A 123 4.38 -1.15 -9.38
N ALA A 124 4.64 -2.10 -8.48
CA ALA A 124 5.47 -1.88 -7.29
C ALA A 124 6.93 -1.58 -7.68
N ALA A 125 7.51 -2.37 -8.60
CA ALA A 125 8.87 -2.19 -9.08
C ALA A 125 9.05 -0.84 -9.81
N ALA A 126 8.13 -0.48 -10.70
CA ALA A 126 8.14 0.80 -11.40
C ALA A 126 8.05 1.99 -10.43
N THR A 127 7.22 1.86 -9.38
CA THR A 127 7.09 2.89 -8.34
C THR A 127 8.38 3.04 -7.53
N GLU A 128 9.05 1.94 -7.17
CA GLU A 128 10.35 1.98 -6.48
C GLU A 128 11.43 2.65 -7.33
N GLN A 129 11.48 2.32 -8.63
CA GLN A 129 12.41 2.95 -9.56
C GLN A 129 12.18 4.46 -9.60
N ALA A 130 10.93 4.90 -9.80
CA ALA A 130 10.57 6.32 -9.84
C ALA A 130 10.90 7.04 -8.53
N MET A 131 10.71 6.40 -7.36
CA MET A 131 11.12 6.95 -6.07
C MET A 131 12.65 7.10 -5.97
N THR A 132 13.39 6.14 -6.48
CA THR A 132 14.87 6.15 -6.45
C THR A 132 15.43 7.25 -7.32
N GLU A 133 14.91 7.41 -8.53
CA GLU A 133 15.31 8.46 -9.49
C GLU A 133 15.03 9.86 -8.93
N ARG A 134 13.91 10.02 -8.20
CA ARG A 134 13.52 11.31 -7.62
C ARG A 134 14.08 11.58 -6.22
N ARG A 135 14.86 10.66 -5.66
CA ARG A 135 15.32 10.75 -4.28
C ARG A 135 16.05 12.04 -3.94
N SER A 136 16.87 12.55 -4.86
CA SER A 136 17.65 13.77 -4.68
C SER A 136 16.89 15.05 -5.04
N ALA A 137 15.66 14.95 -5.55
CA ALA A 137 14.88 16.12 -5.91
C ALA A 137 14.43 16.89 -4.65
N PRO A 138 14.47 18.22 -4.65
CA PRO A 138 13.98 19.03 -3.53
C PRO A 138 12.52 18.69 -3.21
N ARG A 139 12.23 18.44 -1.93
CA ARG A 139 10.88 18.09 -1.44
C ARG A 139 10.28 16.86 -2.11
N ALA A 140 11.09 15.89 -2.55
CA ALA A 140 10.60 14.64 -3.10
C ALA A 140 9.64 13.94 -2.13
N GLY A 141 8.52 13.49 -2.64
CA GLY A 141 7.47 12.84 -1.84
C GLY A 141 6.19 12.68 -2.63
N VAL A 142 5.21 12.01 -2.04
CA VAL A 142 3.89 11.77 -2.62
C VAL A 142 2.77 12.10 -1.65
N THR A 143 1.57 12.26 -2.17
CA THR A 143 0.38 12.64 -1.41
C THR A 143 -0.34 11.42 -0.86
N HIS A 144 -0.54 11.38 0.45
CA HIS A 144 -1.44 10.42 1.11
C HIS A 144 -2.77 11.11 1.43
N HIS A 145 -3.88 10.48 1.08
CA HIS A 145 -5.23 11.07 1.17
C HIS A 145 -5.65 11.53 2.59
N ILE A 146 -5.07 10.93 3.64
CA ILE A 146 -5.32 11.29 5.05
C ILE A 146 -4.22 12.20 5.60
N PHE A 147 -2.96 11.87 5.36
CA PHE A 147 -1.81 12.51 6.00
C PHE A 147 -1.19 13.66 5.20
N GLY A 148 -1.67 13.89 3.97
CA GLY A 148 -1.06 14.84 3.07
C GLY A 148 0.31 14.37 2.56
N ARG A 149 1.22 15.29 2.28
CA ARG A 149 2.50 14.93 1.67
C ARG A 149 3.40 14.15 2.62
N LEU A 150 3.87 13.00 2.17
CA LEU A 150 4.86 12.16 2.83
C LEU A 150 6.17 12.20 2.04
N SER A 151 7.30 12.21 2.75
CA SER A 151 8.62 12.07 2.11
C SER A 151 8.80 10.66 1.55
N LEU A 152 9.74 10.49 0.61
CA LEU A 152 10.00 9.17 0.02
C LEU A 152 10.35 8.09 1.06
N PRO A 153 11.21 8.33 2.08
CA PRO A 153 11.43 7.34 3.13
C PRO A 153 10.16 6.99 3.93
N GLN A 154 9.30 7.99 4.18
CA GLN A 154 8.03 7.75 4.86
C GLN A 154 7.08 6.90 4.02
N ILE A 155 7.01 7.13 2.69
CA ILE A 155 6.11 6.36 1.82
C ILE A 155 6.61 4.94 1.59
N VAL A 156 7.92 4.71 1.47
CA VAL A 156 8.49 3.36 1.40
C VAL A 156 8.15 2.57 2.68
N ARG A 157 8.37 3.18 3.84
CA ARG A 157 8.00 2.53 5.11
C ARG A 157 6.51 2.31 5.26
N PHE A 158 5.68 3.29 4.86
CA PHE A 158 4.22 3.15 4.86
C PHE A 158 3.78 2.02 3.92
N GLY A 159 4.35 1.93 2.72
CA GLY A 159 4.07 0.86 1.75
C GLY A 159 4.38 -0.53 2.32
N THR A 160 5.54 -0.68 2.98
CA THR A 160 5.88 -1.93 3.69
C THR A 160 4.78 -2.31 4.69
N VAL A 161 4.39 -1.38 5.56
CA VAL A 161 3.35 -1.63 6.58
C VAL A 161 1.98 -1.91 5.97
N HIS A 162 1.68 -1.27 4.84
CA HIS A 162 0.44 -1.45 4.10
C HIS A 162 0.35 -2.84 3.46
N ASN A 163 1.42 -3.29 2.81
CA ASN A 163 1.50 -4.65 2.28
C ASN A 163 1.35 -5.70 3.40
N ASP A 164 2.10 -5.54 4.50
CA ASP A 164 2.01 -6.43 5.67
C ASP A 164 0.60 -6.45 6.28
N HIS A 165 -0.09 -5.31 6.30
CA HIS A 165 -1.48 -5.22 6.77
C HIS A 165 -2.40 -6.07 5.90
N HIS A 166 -2.29 -5.98 4.60
CA HIS A 166 -3.12 -6.75 3.67
C HIS A 166 -2.72 -8.24 3.62
N THR A 167 -1.45 -8.57 3.76
CA THR A 167 -1.00 -9.97 3.90
C THR A 167 -1.67 -10.64 5.11
N ARG A 168 -1.70 -9.96 6.26
CA ARG A 168 -2.42 -10.48 7.45
C ARG A 168 -3.93 -10.60 7.25
N GLN A 169 -4.54 -9.77 6.41
CA GLN A 169 -5.96 -9.90 6.09
C GLN A 169 -6.25 -11.16 5.27
N LEU A 170 -5.38 -11.50 4.31
CA LEU A 170 -5.50 -12.74 3.53
C LEU A 170 -5.45 -13.98 4.44
N GLY A 171 -4.52 -14.03 5.38
CA GLY A 171 -4.39 -15.15 6.32
C GLY A 171 -5.61 -15.38 7.23
N ARG A 172 -6.35 -14.32 7.56
CA ARG A 172 -7.58 -14.45 8.37
C ARG A 172 -8.76 -14.99 7.58
N GLY A 173 -8.77 -14.83 6.26
CA GLY A 173 -9.84 -15.36 5.39
C GLY A 173 -9.71 -16.85 5.08
N THR A 174 -8.56 -17.47 5.35
CA THR A 174 -8.30 -18.89 5.07
C THR A 174 -8.60 -19.83 6.24
N GLY A 175 -9.17 -19.32 7.35
CA GLY A 175 -9.67 -20.19 8.43
C GLY A 175 -8.61 -21.10 9.06
N ALA A 176 -7.38 -20.64 9.20
CA ALA A 176 -6.41 -21.28 10.05
C ALA A 176 -6.79 -20.95 11.52
N SER A 177 -7.69 -21.77 12.07
CA SER A 177 -7.95 -21.93 13.51
C SER A 177 -6.85 -22.78 14.12
#